data_8e250ab2c123ab8f2bef9e3355536fa8
#
_entry.id   8e250ab2c123ab8f2bef9e3355536fa8
#
_cell.length_a   1.000
_cell.length_b   1.000
_cell.length_c   1.000
_cell.angle_alpha   90.00
_cell.angle_beta   90.00
_cell.angle_gamma   90.00
#
_symmetry.space_group_name_H-M   'P 1'
#
loop_
_entity.id
_entity.type
_entity.pdbx_description
1 polymer ?
#
loop_
_entity_poly.entity_id
_entity_poly.type
_entity_poly.pdbx_seq_one_letter_code
_entity_poly.pdbx_strand_id
1 'polypeptide(L)'
;MNLLSIALRNLRYRKLASSLTALSMALGVALVVLVLTISGVIEKSLERTSNVGYNLIVGAKGSPLQLVFNTVFFLSQPIENVPYSYYMEYLPADGRLKEHARIGGELKEPQRPGLYSFLMQGGFAIPVCMGDYVGEFRCVATTPDYFGLLKHGDLNDREYKFSGGRNFVDYSEENGYFEAVVGSQVAQSMGLKLGDEIFASHGTESGETHGQGFRVVGILEPTGSPNDRGAFVNIEGFYLLEGHVAPDRDEDSGLEKRGTAQAPQRSGALSKVRLPIEKREVTAILLKPNGFAAMSMEKQINKTKFAQAVSPIGQIEGLLGVFVRPLRWALLALTSLVVLVSAISILVSIYNSMNDRKKDIAVMRALGASRDHITAIILLESLLIAIAGGLVGWLVGHALGPLSNAWTMPTTGVKIDWLAVQSSWELWIVPGLVLLGTLAGAIPAMVAYRTPVAKNL
;
A
#
# COMPACT_ATOMS: atom_id res chain seq x y z
N MET A 1 25.93 -49.19 9.71
CA MET A 1 24.67 -48.47 10.05
C MET A 1 24.81 -47.00 9.67
N ASN A 2 23.80 -46.42 9.03
CA ASN A 2 23.87 -45.03 8.65
C ASN A 2 23.56 -44.13 9.84
N LEU A 3 24.42 -43.16 10.17
CA LEU A 3 24.28 -42.22 11.29
C LEU A 3 22.93 -41.49 11.29
N LEU A 4 22.44 -41.15 10.12
CA LEU A 4 21.14 -40.51 9.92
C LEU A 4 19.96 -41.39 10.36
N SER A 5 20.05 -42.72 10.09
CA SER A 5 19.02 -43.68 10.50
C SER A 5 18.94 -43.80 12.02
N ILE A 6 20.09 -43.72 12.70
CA ILE A 6 20.16 -43.76 14.17
C ILE A 6 19.54 -42.48 14.72
N ALA A 7 19.91 -41.29 14.21
CA ALA A 7 19.37 -40.01 14.64
C ALA A 7 17.84 -39.95 14.49
N LEU A 8 17.32 -40.37 13.33
CA LEU A 8 15.87 -40.43 13.09
C LEU A 8 15.14 -41.41 14.01
N ARG A 9 15.75 -42.59 14.32
CA ARG A 9 15.17 -43.57 15.24
C ARG A 9 15.11 -43.02 16.67
N ASN A 10 16.13 -42.30 17.08
CA ASN A 10 16.19 -41.61 18.36
C ASN A 10 15.11 -40.54 18.51
N LEU A 11 14.90 -39.70 17.48
CA LEU A 11 13.84 -38.71 17.50
C LEU A 11 12.44 -39.34 17.57
N ARG A 12 12.22 -40.46 16.84
CA ARG A 12 10.96 -41.21 16.90
C ARG A 12 10.71 -41.86 18.26
N TYR A 13 11.73 -42.30 18.95
CA TYR A 13 11.58 -42.88 20.30
C TYR A 13 11.07 -41.83 21.30
N ARG A 14 11.45 -40.56 21.12
CA ARG A 14 11.05 -39.44 21.99
C ARG A 14 10.12 -38.44 21.23
N LYS A 15 9.16 -38.99 20.51
CA LYS A 15 8.29 -38.22 19.60
C LYS A 15 7.64 -37.01 20.25
N LEU A 16 7.18 -37.08 21.50
CA LEU A 16 6.55 -35.94 22.19
C LEU A 16 7.55 -34.80 22.45
N ALA A 17 8.70 -35.09 23.05
CA ALA A 17 9.69 -34.06 23.32
C ALA A 17 10.24 -33.43 22.01
N SER A 18 10.56 -34.30 21.04
CA SER A 18 11.07 -33.84 19.74
C SER A 18 10.03 -33.00 18.96
N SER A 19 8.75 -33.41 18.99
CA SER A 19 7.67 -32.65 18.30
C SER A 19 7.39 -31.32 18.98
N LEU A 20 7.36 -31.25 20.31
CA LEU A 20 7.17 -29.97 21.02
C LEU A 20 8.33 -28.99 20.77
N THR A 21 9.55 -29.51 20.74
CA THR A 21 10.74 -28.71 20.46
C THR A 21 10.73 -28.22 19.00
N ALA A 22 10.37 -29.08 18.04
CA ALA A 22 10.20 -28.71 16.64
C ALA A 22 9.06 -27.72 16.46
N LEU A 23 7.94 -27.86 17.18
CA LEU A 23 6.81 -26.92 17.16
C LEU A 23 7.21 -25.53 17.68
N SER A 24 8.01 -25.49 18.77
CA SER A 24 8.54 -24.19 19.26
C SER A 24 9.40 -23.51 18.21
N MET A 25 10.28 -24.26 17.53
CA MET A 25 11.06 -23.70 16.40
C MET A 25 10.18 -23.28 15.23
N ALA A 26 9.16 -24.08 14.89
CA ALA A 26 8.22 -23.76 13.83
C ALA A 26 7.46 -22.45 14.11
N LEU A 27 7.01 -22.24 15.33
CA LEU A 27 6.34 -21.02 15.73
C LEU A 27 7.25 -19.79 15.59
N GLY A 28 8.50 -19.90 16.05
CA GLY A 28 9.48 -18.81 15.93
C GLY A 28 9.76 -18.44 14.48
N VAL A 29 10.00 -19.44 13.61
CA VAL A 29 10.25 -19.23 12.18
C VAL A 29 9.00 -18.70 11.47
N ALA A 30 7.81 -19.22 11.79
CA ALA A 30 6.56 -18.73 11.22
C ALA A 30 6.34 -17.23 11.50
N LEU A 31 6.65 -16.78 12.74
CA LEU A 31 6.58 -15.37 13.10
C LEU A 31 7.60 -14.51 12.31
N VAL A 32 8.84 -15.00 12.13
CA VAL A 32 9.84 -14.29 11.31
C VAL A 32 9.34 -14.14 9.87
N VAL A 33 8.87 -15.24 9.25
CA VAL A 33 8.34 -15.23 7.89
C VAL A 33 7.15 -14.30 7.78
N LEU A 34 6.21 -14.34 8.72
CA LEU A 34 5.03 -13.49 8.74
C LEU A 34 5.41 -12.01 8.81
N VAL A 35 6.35 -11.63 9.67
CA VAL A 35 6.85 -10.25 9.79
C VAL A 35 7.50 -9.80 8.48
N LEU A 36 8.33 -10.62 7.86
CA LEU A 36 8.98 -10.32 6.59
C LEU A 36 7.96 -10.19 5.45
N THR A 37 6.99 -11.09 5.38
CA THR A 37 5.94 -11.08 4.36
C THR A 37 5.08 -9.83 4.48
N ILE A 38 4.53 -9.55 5.67
CA ILE A 38 3.68 -8.38 5.88
C ILE A 38 4.44 -7.09 5.62
N SER A 39 5.65 -6.94 6.18
CA SER A 39 6.47 -5.75 5.96
C SER A 39 6.84 -5.56 4.49
N GLY A 40 7.20 -6.64 3.80
CA GLY A 40 7.55 -6.59 2.37
C GLY A 40 6.35 -6.24 1.47
N VAL A 41 5.16 -6.76 1.80
CA VAL A 41 3.91 -6.43 1.10
C VAL A 41 3.56 -4.96 1.30
N ILE A 42 3.61 -4.46 2.55
CA ILE A 42 3.34 -3.05 2.85
C ILE A 42 4.32 -2.14 2.10
N GLU A 43 5.63 -2.42 2.19
CA GLU A 43 6.67 -1.62 1.54
C GLU A 43 6.45 -1.57 0.02
N LYS A 44 6.32 -2.73 -0.64
CA LYS A 44 6.08 -2.80 -2.08
C LYS A 44 4.76 -2.17 -2.52
N SER A 45 3.69 -2.34 -1.73
CA SER A 45 2.39 -1.75 -2.04
C SER A 45 2.44 -0.23 -1.97
N LEU A 46 3.03 0.33 -0.91
CA LEU A 46 3.15 1.76 -0.75
C LEU A 46 4.08 2.38 -1.81
N GLU A 47 5.22 1.75 -2.12
CA GLU A 47 6.13 2.18 -3.18
C GLU A 47 5.45 2.16 -4.56
N ARG A 48 4.79 1.05 -4.90
CA ARG A 48 4.06 0.90 -6.17
C ARG A 48 2.95 1.93 -6.31
N THR A 49 2.18 2.13 -5.24
CA THR A 49 1.05 3.04 -5.22
C THR A 49 1.48 4.50 -5.26
N SER A 50 2.63 4.86 -4.69
CA SER A 50 3.16 6.23 -4.75
C SER A 50 3.70 6.62 -6.13
N ASN A 51 3.90 5.64 -7.01
CA ASN A 51 4.31 5.86 -8.40
C ASN A 51 3.08 6.01 -9.31
N VAL A 52 2.41 7.16 -9.23
CA VAL A 52 1.07 7.43 -9.80
C VAL A 52 1.06 8.14 -11.14
N GLY A 53 2.19 8.19 -11.84
CA GLY A 53 2.27 8.81 -13.16
C GLY A 53 2.46 10.33 -13.16
N TYR A 54 2.48 10.96 -11.98
CA TYR A 54 2.80 12.38 -11.76
C TYR A 54 3.84 12.53 -10.64
N ASN A 55 4.51 13.69 -10.58
CA ASN A 55 5.66 13.90 -9.70
C ASN A 55 5.31 14.70 -8.44
N LEU A 56 4.33 15.60 -8.55
CA LEU A 56 3.92 16.50 -7.46
C LEU A 56 2.40 16.54 -7.34
N ILE A 57 1.95 16.73 -6.12
CA ILE A 57 0.58 17.11 -5.78
C ILE A 57 0.65 18.51 -5.19
N VAL A 58 -0.18 19.40 -5.69
CA VAL A 58 -0.35 20.73 -5.10
C VAL A 58 -1.73 20.84 -4.48
N GLY A 59 -1.80 21.30 -3.27
CA GLY A 59 -3.04 21.52 -2.52
C GLY A 59 -2.90 22.60 -1.48
N ALA A 60 -3.91 22.80 -0.66
CA ALA A 60 -3.89 23.77 0.42
C ALA A 60 -2.78 23.46 1.44
N LYS A 61 -2.27 24.49 2.14
CA LYS A 61 -1.27 24.32 3.21
C LYS A 61 -1.84 23.45 4.33
N GLY A 62 -1.03 22.51 4.80
CA GLY A 62 -1.38 21.61 5.88
C GLY A 62 -0.38 20.48 6.02
N SER A 63 -0.85 19.27 6.32
CA SER A 63 0.01 18.09 6.41
C SER A 63 0.34 17.54 5.01
N PRO A 64 1.62 17.48 4.61
CA PRO A 64 2.02 16.87 3.34
C PRO A 64 1.57 15.42 3.21
N LEU A 65 1.69 14.65 4.28
CA LEU A 65 1.31 13.24 4.30
C LEU A 65 -0.22 13.06 4.14
N GLN A 66 -1.03 13.93 4.76
CA GLN A 66 -2.48 13.90 4.60
C GLN A 66 -2.90 14.23 3.17
N LEU A 67 -2.25 15.20 2.51
CA LEU A 67 -2.49 15.51 1.12
C LEU A 67 -2.23 14.29 0.22
N VAL A 68 -1.14 13.54 0.47
CA VAL A 68 -0.85 12.29 -0.25
C VAL A 68 -1.89 11.22 0.06
N PHE A 69 -2.24 10.99 1.32
CA PHE A 69 -3.26 9.99 1.68
C PHE A 69 -4.63 10.31 1.09
N ASN A 70 -5.02 11.58 1.07
CA ASN A 70 -6.27 11.98 0.42
C ASN A 70 -6.23 11.76 -1.10
N THR A 71 -5.17 12.25 -1.77
CA THR A 71 -5.13 12.36 -3.24
C THR A 71 -4.72 11.06 -3.93
N VAL A 72 -3.79 10.29 -3.33
CA VAL A 72 -3.27 9.05 -3.94
C VAL A 72 -3.98 7.82 -3.43
N PHE A 73 -4.24 7.76 -2.13
CA PHE A 73 -4.75 6.55 -1.48
C PHE A 73 -6.24 6.59 -1.18
N PHE A 74 -6.87 7.77 -1.30
CA PHE A 74 -8.30 8.00 -1.01
C PHE A 74 -8.69 7.68 0.45
N LEU A 75 -7.73 7.82 1.40
CA LEU A 75 -7.87 7.37 2.79
C LEU A 75 -8.20 8.47 3.79
N SER A 76 -8.00 9.75 3.44
CA SER A 76 -8.25 10.88 4.36
C SER A 76 -9.15 11.91 3.70
N GLN A 77 -9.68 12.84 4.50
CA GLN A 77 -10.45 13.96 3.97
C GLN A 77 -9.56 15.15 3.62
N PRO A 78 -9.91 16.00 2.64
CA PRO A 78 -9.21 17.24 2.36
C PRO A 78 -9.33 18.19 3.56
N ILE A 79 -8.27 18.98 3.82
CA ILE A 79 -8.29 20.00 4.87
C ILE A 79 -8.98 21.26 4.35
N GLU A 80 -8.53 21.72 3.19
CA GLU A 80 -9.01 22.90 2.48
C GLU A 80 -8.84 22.70 0.97
N ASN A 81 -9.45 23.58 0.21
CA ASN A 81 -9.30 23.65 -1.25
C ASN A 81 -8.44 24.85 -1.66
N VAL A 82 -7.94 24.82 -2.88
CA VAL A 82 -7.28 25.95 -3.52
C VAL A 82 -8.16 26.49 -4.66
N PRO A 83 -8.16 27.82 -4.93
CA PRO A 83 -8.94 28.38 -6.02
C PRO A 83 -8.55 27.76 -7.36
N TYR A 84 -9.53 27.56 -8.26
CA TYR A 84 -9.28 27.05 -9.60
C TYR A 84 -8.33 27.93 -10.43
N SER A 85 -8.34 29.23 -10.16
CA SER A 85 -7.39 30.17 -10.77
C SER A 85 -5.93 29.80 -10.46
N TYR A 86 -5.66 29.11 -9.35
CA TYR A 86 -4.32 28.62 -9.03
C TYR A 86 -3.91 27.44 -9.92
N TYR A 87 -4.84 26.58 -10.31
CA TYR A 87 -4.60 25.57 -11.35
C TYR A 87 -4.16 26.19 -12.67
N MET A 88 -4.75 27.30 -13.03
CA MET A 88 -4.42 28.02 -14.28
C MET A 88 -3.01 28.61 -14.28
N GLU A 89 -2.35 28.75 -13.14
CA GLU A 89 -0.95 29.20 -13.06
C GLU A 89 0.07 28.14 -13.54
N TYR A 90 -0.37 26.93 -13.82
CA TYR A 90 0.45 25.88 -14.41
C TYR A 90 0.29 25.77 -15.93
N LEU A 91 -0.68 26.45 -16.52
CA LEU A 91 -0.99 26.37 -17.94
C LEU A 91 -0.15 27.37 -18.75
N PRO A 92 0.25 27.02 -19.99
CA PRO A 92 0.82 27.98 -20.94
C PRO A 92 -0.22 29.03 -21.34
N ALA A 93 0.21 30.13 -21.97
CA ALA A 93 -0.68 31.26 -22.31
C ALA A 93 -1.91 30.85 -23.15
N ASP A 94 -1.69 30.00 -24.15
CA ASP A 94 -2.74 29.46 -25.00
C ASP A 94 -3.71 28.54 -24.27
N GLY A 95 -3.15 27.67 -23.37
CA GLY A 95 -3.94 26.80 -22.51
C GLY A 95 -4.80 27.58 -21.52
N ARG A 96 -4.22 28.60 -20.89
CA ARG A 96 -4.90 29.49 -19.97
C ARG A 96 -6.03 30.28 -20.65
N LEU A 97 -5.79 30.79 -21.86
CA LEU A 97 -6.80 31.50 -22.65
C LEU A 97 -7.93 30.57 -23.10
N LYS A 98 -7.60 29.37 -23.57
CA LYS A 98 -8.59 28.32 -23.91
C LYS A 98 -9.48 27.97 -22.75
N GLU A 99 -8.87 27.76 -21.58
CA GLU A 99 -9.60 27.39 -20.36
C GLU A 99 -10.52 28.52 -19.89
N HIS A 100 -10.04 29.77 -19.93
CA HIS A 100 -10.86 30.94 -19.63
C HIS A 100 -12.04 31.09 -20.61
N ALA A 101 -11.78 30.91 -21.91
CA ALA A 101 -12.84 30.96 -22.92
C ALA A 101 -13.88 29.82 -22.76
N ARG A 102 -13.43 28.64 -22.29
CA ARG A 102 -14.27 27.47 -22.06
C ARG A 102 -15.18 27.63 -20.85
N ILE A 103 -14.68 28.23 -19.78
CA ILE A 103 -15.38 28.31 -18.48
C ILE A 103 -16.07 29.65 -18.31
N GLY A 104 -15.40 30.74 -18.65
CA GLY A 104 -15.86 32.11 -18.37
C GLY A 104 -15.54 32.54 -16.94
N GLY A 105 -15.97 33.76 -16.61
CA GLY A 105 -15.77 34.35 -15.28
C GLY A 105 -14.60 35.32 -15.20
N GLU A 106 -14.27 35.77 -13.99
CA GLU A 106 -13.21 36.76 -13.75
C GLU A 106 -11.84 36.08 -13.61
N LEU A 107 -10.91 36.47 -14.48
CA LEU A 107 -9.52 36.06 -14.41
C LEU A 107 -8.60 37.21 -14.78
N LYS A 108 -7.68 37.56 -13.87
CA LYS A 108 -6.68 38.60 -14.14
C LYS A 108 -5.75 38.16 -15.28
N GLU A 109 -5.66 38.98 -16.32
CA GLU A 109 -4.74 38.77 -17.46
C GLU A 109 -4.79 37.35 -18.04
N PRO A 110 -5.92 36.90 -18.63
CA PRO A 110 -6.06 35.53 -19.12
C PRO A 110 -5.04 35.14 -20.20
N GLN A 111 -4.53 36.14 -20.95
CA GLN A 111 -3.58 35.98 -22.05
C GLN A 111 -2.12 35.79 -21.59
N ARG A 112 -1.80 36.06 -20.32
CA ARG A 112 -0.44 35.80 -19.82
C ARG A 112 -0.17 34.29 -19.60
N PRO A 113 1.06 33.84 -19.72
CA PRO A 113 1.39 32.51 -19.26
C PRO A 113 1.20 32.38 -17.73
N GLY A 114 0.84 31.22 -17.26
CA GLY A 114 0.79 30.92 -15.84
C GLY A 114 2.18 31.04 -15.19
N LEU A 115 2.21 31.39 -13.90
CA LEU A 115 3.44 31.67 -13.14
C LEU A 115 4.45 30.52 -13.20
N TYR A 116 3.96 29.27 -13.18
CA TYR A 116 4.77 28.07 -13.18
C TYR A 116 4.83 27.37 -14.55
N SER A 117 4.20 27.94 -15.58
CA SER A 117 4.07 27.29 -16.90
C SER A 117 5.42 26.97 -17.55
N PHE A 118 6.46 27.78 -17.30
CA PHE A 118 7.80 27.56 -17.83
C PHE A 118 8.47 26.27 -17.26
N LEU A 119 8.08 25.85 -16.04
CA LEU A 119 8.52 24.60 -15.43
C LEU A 119 7.71 23.40 -15.90
N MET A 120 6.57 23.63 -16.55
CA MET A 120 5.66 22.59 -17.04
C MET A 120 5.90 22.20 -18.51
N GLN A 121 6.95 22.70 -19.16
CA GLN A 121 7.22 22.42 -20.57
C GLN A 121 7.28 20.92 -20.84
N GLY A 122 6.38 20.42 -21.72
CA GLY A 122 6.24 19.00 -22.02
C GLY A 122 5.59 18.14 -20.91
N GLY A 123 5.14 18.76 -19.84
CA GLY A 123 4.38 18.15 -18.76
C GLY A 123 2.88 18.45 -18.82
N PHE A 124 2.17 18.04 -17.77
CA PHE A 124 0.73 18.28 -17.64
C PHE A 124 0.32 18.63 -16.21
N ALA A 125 -0.82 19.30 -16.09
CA ALA A 125 -1.50 19.59 -14.83
C ALA A 125 -2.94 19.10 -14.91
N ILE A 126 -3.41 18.37 -13.90
CA ILE A 126 -4.78 17.82 -13.84
C ILE A 126 -5.42 18.27 -12.53
N PRO A 127 -6.56 19.01 -12.58
CA PRO A 127 -7.29 19.40 -11.39
C PRO A 127 -8.11 18.21 -10.86
N VAL A 128 -8.20 18.08 -9.55
CA VAL A 128 -9.05 17.10 -8.88
C VAL A 128 -9.80 17.72 -7.71
N CYS A 129 -11.09 17.40 -7.59
CA CYS A 129 -11.90 17.70 -6.41
C CYS A 129 -12.26 16.40 -5.71
N MET A 130 -12.13 16.42 -4.39
CA MET A 130 -12.38 15.29 -3.52
C MET A 130 -13.05 15.79 -2.24
N GLY A 131 -13.94 15.02 -1.69
CA GLY A 131 -14.66 15.38 -0.47
C GLY A 131 -15.86 14.47 -0.28
N ASP A 132 -16.41 14.02 -1.40
CA ASP A 132 -17.60 13.19 -1.45
C ASP A 132 -17.27 11.71 -1.58
N TYR A 133 -18.30 10.90 -1.39
CA TYR A 133 -18.26 9.45 -1.50
C TYR A 133 -19.37 8.94 -2.42
N VAL A 134 -19.12 7.78 -3.00
CA VAL A 134 -20.11 6.94 -3.67
C VAL A 134 -20.15 5.61 -2.90
N GLY A 135 -21.17 5.43 -2.03
CA GLY A 135 -21.11 4.39 -1.01
C GLY A 135 -19.89 4.55 -0.10
N GLU A 136 -19.11 3.51 0.06
CA GLU A 136 -17.85 3.52 0.83
C GLU A 136 -16.63 4.05 0.03
N PHE A 137 -16.80 4.36 -1.24
CA PHE A 137 -15.70 4.70 -2.15
C PHE A 137 -15.58 6.21 -2.35
N ARG A 138 -14.34 6.68 -2.50
CA ARG A 138 -14.07 8.09 -2.75
C ARG A 138 -14.60 8.53 -4.12
N CYS A 139 -15.39 9.61 -4.13
CA CYS A 139 -15.72 10.33 -5.34
C CYS A 139 -14.55 11.26 -5.71
N VAL A 140 -14.06 11.14 -6.95
CA VAL A 140 -12.95 11.92 -7.50
C VAL A 140 -13.46 12.66 -8.72
N ALA A 141 -13.72 13.96 -8.59
CA ALA A 141 -14.10 14.78 -9.74
C ALA A 141 -12.85 15.30 -10.45
N THR A 142 -12.75 15.06 -11.75
CA THR A 142 -11.57 15.40 -12.55
C THR A 142 -11.93 15.60 -14.03
N THR A 143 -10.93 15.92 -14.86
CA THR A 143 -11.07 16.04 -16.31
C THR A 143 -10.81 14.70 -17.01
N PRO A 144 -11.25 14.53 -18.28
CA PRO A 144 -10.94 13.34 -19.08
C PRO A 144 -9.44 13.04 -19.20
N ASP A 145 -8.59 14.05 -19.05
CA ASP A 145 -7.13 13.96 -19.10
C ASP A 145 -6.56 13.03 -18.00
N TYR A 146 -7.32 12.79 -16.93
CA TYR A 146 -6.90 11.86 -15.86
C TYR A 146 -6.58 10.47 -16.44
N PHE A 147 -7.45 9.92 -17.25
CA PHE A 147 -7.20 8.63 -17.90
C PHE A 147 -6.48 8.73 -19.25
N GLY A 148 -6.44 9.93 -19.83
CA GLY A 148 -5.75 10.17 -21.10
C GLY A 148 -4.25 10.41 -20.96
N LEU A 149 -3.82 11.04 -19.87
CA LEU A 149 -2.42 11.44 -19.66
C LEU A 149 -1.71 10.65 -18.58
N LEU A 150 -2.44 10.20 -17.55
CA LEU A 150 -1.85 9.39 -16.48
C LEU A 150 -1.61 7.97 -16.96
N LYS A 151 -0.55 7.38 -16.44
CA LYS A 151 -0.20 5.97 -16.64
C LYS A 151 -0.05 5.30 -15.29
N HIS A 152 -0.20 3.99 -15.25
CA HIS A 152 -0.06 3.18 -14.07
C HIS A 152 0.97 2.06 -14.24
N GLY A 153 1.18 1.24 -13.20
CA GLY A 153 2.15 0.17 -13.17
C GLY A 153 3.51 0.59 -12.62
N ASP A 154 4.40 -0.37 -12.41
CA ASP A 154 5.67 -0.17 -11.71
C ASP A 154 6.60 0.85 -12.41
N LEU A 155 6.51 0.96 -13.73
CA LEU A 155 7.29 1.90 -14.54
C LEU A 155 6.47 3.08 -15.10
N ASN A 156 5.20 3.23 -14.71
CA ASN A 156 4.26 4.20 -15.31
C ASN A 156 4.21 4.14 -16.83
N ASP A 157 4.18 2.94 -17.37
CA ASP A 157 4.20 2.67 -18.82
C ASP A 157 2.86 2.18 -19.35
N ARG A 158 1.93 1.76 -18.47
CA ARG A 158 0.62 1.21 -18.83
C ARG A 158 -0.44 2.28 -18.88
N GLU A 159 -1.17 2.32 -19.97
CA GLU A 159 -2.36 3.16 -20.13
C GLU A 159 -3.55 2.51 -19.42
N TYR A 160 -4.49 3.35 -18.95
CA TYR A 160 -5.73 2.86 -18.36
C TYR A 160 -6.60 2.22 -19.45
N LYS A 161 -7.06 1.01 -19.16
CA LYS A 161 -7.98 0.26 -20.02
C LYS A 161 -9.33 0.10 -19.34
N PHE A 162 -10.36 -0.05 -20.15
CA PHE A 162 -11.72 -0.25 -19.68
C PHE A 162 -12.14 -1.68 -19.95
N SER A 163 -12.62 -2.38 -18.92
CA SER A 163 -13.26 -3.70 -19.06
C SER A 163 -14.60 -3.61 -19.76
N GLY A 164 -15.20 -2.42 -19.75
CA GLY A 164 -16.42 -2.08 -20.47
C GLY A 164 -16.56 -0.57 -20.62
N GLY A 165 -17.17 -0.14 -21.70
CA GLY A 165 -17.44 1.27 -21.97
C GLY A 165 -16.24 2.09 -22.43
N ARG A 166 -16.18 3.35 -21.99
CA ARG A 166 -15.19 4.35 -22.40
C ARG A 166 -14.85 5.33 -21.27
N ASN A 167 -13.85 6.17 -21.50
CA ASN A 167 -13.65 7.35 -20.65
C ASN A 167 -14.85 8.32 -20.76
N PHE A 168 -15.13 9.08 -19.71
CA PHE A 168 -16.06 10.20 -19.81
C PHE A 168 -15.46 11.32 -20.68
N VAL A 169 -16.33 12.12 -21.26
CA VAL A 169 -15.96 13.26 -22.12
C VAL A 169 -16.26 14.57 -21.41
N ASP A 170 -15.67 15.68 -21.90
CA ASP A 170 -15.90 17.00 -21.32
C ASP A 170 -17.39 17.38 -21.32
N TYR A 171 -18.12 17.06 -22.41
CA TYR A 171 -19.57 17.21 -22.53
C TYR A 171 -20.13 16.14 -23.44
N SER A 172 -21.20 15.48 -23.01
CA SER A 172 -21.93 14.45 -23.77
C SER A 172 -23.29 15.02 -24.20
N GLU A 173 -23.68 14.77 -25.43
CA GLU A 173 -25.04 15.18 -25.92
C GLU A 173 -26.14 14.40 -25.15
N GLU A 174 -25.86 13.20 -24.70
CA GLU A 174 -26.81 12.34 -24.00
C GLU A 174 -26.88 12.62 -22.49
N ASN A 175 -25.72 12.78 -21.84
CA ASN A 175 -25.61 12.84 -20.38
C ASN A 175 -25.15 14.22 -19.87
N GLY A 176 -24.86 15.19 -20.76
CA GLY A 176 -24.30 16.49 -20.39
C GLY A 176 -22.93 16.33 -19.73
N TYR A 177 -22.79 16.88 -18.54
CA TYR A 177 -21.58 16.76 -17.70
C TYR A 177 -21.64 15.59 -16.69
N PHE A 178 -22.72 14.80 -16.68
CA PHE A 178 -22.97 13.80 -15.64
C PHE A 178 -22.57 12.40 -16.09
N GLU A 179 -21.31 12.25 -16.51
CA GLU A 179 -20.70 10.96 -16.80
C GLU A 179 -19.68 10.55 -15.73
N ALA A 180 -19.58 9.25 -15.48
CA ALA A 180 -18.66 8.65 -14.52
C ALA A 180 -17.91 7.45 -15.10
N VAL A 181 -16.68 7.25 -14.62
CA VAL A 181 -15.90 6.02 -14.74
C VAL A 181 -15.70 5.46 -13.34
N VAL A 182 -15.92 4.17 -13.14
CA VAL A 182 -15.75 3.51 -11.86
C VAL A 182 -14.56 2.55 -11.89
N GLY A 183 -13.84 2.49 -10.78
CA GLY A 183 -12.77 1.51 -10.58
C GLY A 183 -13.31 0.08 -10.53
N SER A 184 -12.47 -0.89 -10.84
CA SER A 184 -12.85 -2.31 -10.88
C SER A 184 -13.43 -2.83 -9.57
N GLN A 185 -12.90 -2.39 -8.42
CA GLN A 185 -13.42 -2.80 -7.10
C GLN A 185 -14.74 -2.10 -6.77
N VAL A 186 -14.92 -0.84 -7.16
CA VAL A 186 -16.19 -0.12 -7.00
C VAL A 186 -17.29 -0.83 -7.76
N ALA A 187 -17.05 -1.15 -9.04
CA ALA A 187 -18.01 -1.86 -9.88
C ALA A 187 -18.36 -3.24 -9.29
N GLN A 188 -17.36 -3.99 -8.82
CA GLN A 188 -17.58 -5.33 -8.23
C GLN A 188 -18.34 -5.27 -6.91
N SER A 189 -17.95 -4.37 -5.99
CA SER A 189 -18.55 -4.30 -4.64
C SER A 189 -19.97 -3.79 -4.66
N MET A 190 -20.27 -2.82 -5.53
CA MET A 190 -21.60 -2.22 -5.65
C MET A 190 -22.48 -2.89 -6.70
N GLY A 191 -21.93 -3.87 -7.47
CA GLY A 191 -22.65 -4.55 -8.53
C GLY A 191 -22.99 -3.66 -9.73
N LEU A 192 -22.22 -2.59 -9.97
CA LEU A 192 -22.48 -1.58 -11.00
C LEU A 192 -22.17 -2.11 -12.40
N LYS A 193 -23.01 -1.66 -13.34
CA LYS A 193 -22.91 -1.96 -14.78
C LYS A 193 -22.88 -0.66 -15.57
N LEU A 194 -22.48 -0.75 -16.83
CA LEU A 194 -22.60 0.37 -17.77
C LEU A 194 -24.05 0.85 -17.86
N GLY A 195 -24.23 2.15 -17.75
CA GLY A 195 -25.55 2.78 -17.80
C GLY A 195 -26.24 2.96 -16.45
N ASP A 196 -25.72 2.36 -15.38
CA ASP A 196 -26.22 2.63 -14.02
C ASP A 196 -25.90 4.06 -13.58
N GLU A 197 -26.64 4.57 -12.62
CA GLU A 197 -26.40 5.88 -12.02
C GLU A 197 -25.75 5.74 -10.64
N ILE A 198 -24.74 6.57 -10.37
CA ILE A 198 -24.11 6.70 -9.06
C ILE A 198 -24.38 8.09 -8.50
N PHE A 199 -24.61 8.15 -7.20
CA PHE A 199 -24.90 9.40 -6.49
C PHE A 199 -23.80 9.71 -5.50
N ALA A 200 -23.26 10.92 -5.55
CA ALA A 200 -22.29 11.37 -4.59
C ALA A 200 -22.99 11.81 -3.30
N SER A 201 -22.33 11.62 -2.16
CA SER A 201 -22.78 12.04 -0.84
C SER A 201 -21.71 12.84 -0.11
N HIS A 202 -22.13 13.86 0.67
CA HIS A 202 -21.20 14.73 1.37
C HIS A 202 -20.48 14.03 2.53
N GLY A 203 -19.16 14.07 2.51
CA GLY A 203 -18.26 13.91 3.66
C GLY A 203 -18.20 12.54 4.34
N THR A 204 -19.21 11.66 4.20
CA THR A 204 -19.28 10.32 4.78
C THR A 204 -20.13 9.38 3.95
N GLU A 205 -19.98 8.06 4.16
CA GLU A 205 -20.81 7.01 3.54
C GLU A 205 -22.33 7.19 3.79
N SER A 206 -22.70 7.82 4.91
CA SER A 206 -24.06 8.07 5.33
C SER A 206 -24.48 9.55 5.23
N GLY A 207 -23.71 10.37 4.48
CA GLY A 207 -24.00 11.78 4.26
C GLY A 207 -25.25 12.01 3.40
N GLU A 208 -25.71 13.27 3.34
CA GLU A 208 -26.79 13.65 2.44
C GLU A 208 -26.36 13.40 0.98
N THR A 209 -27.18 12.63 0.26
CA THR A 209 -26.93 12.26 -1.12
C THR A 209 -27.46 13.36 -2.06
N HIS A 210 -26.67 13.75 -3.02
CA HIS A 210 -27.11 14.70 -4.05
C HIS A 210 -28.27 14.13 -4.89
N GLY A 211 -29.21 14.97 -5.24
CA GLY A 211 -30.38 14.58 -6.05
C GLY A 211 -30.02 14.27 -7.53
N GLN A 212 -28.82 14.63 -7.98
CA GLN A 212 -28.33 14.44 -9.35
C GLN A 212 -27.27 13.33 -9.39
N GLY A 213 -27.52 12.26 -10.15
CA GLY A 213 -26.60 11.14 -10.36
C GLY A 213 -25.69 11.33 -11.58
N PHE A 214 -24.58 10.59 -11.58
CA PHE A 214 -23.67 10.44 -12.71
C PHE A 214 -23.86 9.07 -13.37
N ARG A 215 -23.93 9.04 -14.70
CA ARG A 215 -24.08 7.82 -15.47
C ARG A 215 -22.75 7.11 -15.65
N VAL A 216 -22.68 5.84 -15.29
CA VAL A 216 -21.49 5.00 -15.47
C VAL A 216 -21.30 4.72 -16.95
N VAL A 217 -20.30 5.35 -17.58
CA VAL A 217 -19.97 5.18 -19.00
C VAL A 217 -18.73 4.32 -19.21
N GLY A 218 -17.99 4.03 -18.14
CA GLY A 218 -16.80 3.17 -18.19
C GLY A 218 -16.52 2.48 -16.87
N ILE A 219 -15.97 1.27 -16.97
CA ILE A 219 -15.48 0.47 -15.85
C ILE A 219 -14.02 0.15 -16.13
N LEU A 220 -13.11 0.50 -15.21
CA LEU A 220 -11.68 0.24 -15.37
C LEU A 220 -11.36 -1.26 -15.29
N GLU A 221 -10.36 -1.70 -16.05
CA GLU A 221 -9.69 -2.97 -15.78
C GLU A 221 -8.94 -2.87 -14.43
N PRO A 222 -8.76 -4.01 -13.71
CA PRO A 222 -7.97 -4.02 -12.47
C PRO A 222 -6.55 -3.52 -12.71
N THR A 223 -6.17 -2.44 -12.02
CA THR A 223 -4.84 -1.81 -12.13
C THR A 223 -3.89 -2.25 -11.01
N GLY A 224 -4.44 -2.75 -9.89
CA GLY A 224 -3.70 -3.01 -8.65
C GLY A 224 -3.25 -1.71 -7.96
N SER A 225 -3.88 -0.59 -8.27
CA SER A 225 -3.65 0.72 -7.66
C SER A 225 -4.91 1.21 -6.92
N PRO A 226 -4.82 2.29 -6.12
CA PRO A 226 -6.00 2.87 -5.45
C PRO A 226 -7.10 3.29 -6.41
N ASN A 227 -6.80 3.55 -7.69
CA ASN A 227 -7.81 3.90 -8.69
C ASN A 227 -8.86 2.81 -8.90
N ASP A 228 -8.54 1.55 -8.55
CA ASP A 228 -9.53 0.47 -8.55
C ASP A 228 -10.67 0.72 -7.54
N ARG A 229 -10.44 1.60 -6.54
CA ARG A 229 -11.38 2.00 -5.48
C ARG A 229 -11.92 3.42 -5.63
N GLY A 230 -11.67 4.09 -6.75
CA GLY A 230 -12.16 5.43 -7.03
C GLY A 230 -13.44 5.40 -7.88
N ALA A 231 -14.40 6.28 -7.57
CA ALA A 231 -15.50 6.65 -8.45
C ALA A 231 -15.15 8.00 -9.10
N PHE A 232 -14.82 7.99 -10.38
CA PHE A 232 -14.35 9.18 -11.09
C PHE A 232 -15.49 9.82 -11.84
N VAL A 233 -15.73 11.10 -11.59
CA VAL A 233 -16.80 11.87 -12.22
C VAL A 233 -16.26 13.08 -12.97
N ASN A 234 -17.00 13.54 -13.96
CA ASN A 234 -16.65 14.76 -14.68
C ASN A 234 -16.71 15.97 -13.73
N ILE A 235 -15.62 16.75 -13.66
CA ILE A 235 -15.48 17.89 -12.76
C ILE A 235 -16.53 18.99 -13.02
N GLU A 236 -16.96 19.16 -14.26
CA GLU A 236 -18.01 20.14 -14.60
C GLU A 236 -19.35 19.72 -13.99
N GLY A 237 -19.71 18.45 -14.05
CA GLY A 237 -20.91 17.92 -13.42
C GLY A 237 -20.83 18.02 -11.89
N PHE A 238 -19.65 17.80 -11.33
CA PHE A 238 -19.42 17.90 -9.89
C PHE A 238 -19.65 19.32 -9.36
N TYR A 239 -19.20 20.36 -10.06
CA TYR A 239 -19.46 21.76 -9.71
C TYR A 239 -20.94 22.17 -9.82
N LEU A 240 -21.74 21.43 -10.55
CA LEU A 240 -23.18 21.67 -10.68
C LEU A 240 -24.02 20.98 -9.60
N LEU A 241 -23.39 20.19 -8.72
CA LEU A 241 -24.05 19.62 -7.55
C LEU A 241 -24.27 20.70 -6.47
N GLU A 242 -25.30 20.53 -5.67
CA GLU A 242 -25.57 21.45 -4.54
C GLU A 242 -24.42 21.40 -3.52
N GLY A 243 -24.03 22.58 -3.02
CA GLY A 243 -22.99 22.70 -1.99
C GLY A 243 -21.54 22.76 -2.49
N HIS A 244 -21.31 22.64 -3.81
CA HIS A 244 -19.94 22.64 -4.39
C HIS A 244 -19.48 23.99 -4.94
N VAL A 245 -20.25 25.04 -4.72
CA VAL A 245 -19.89 26.40 -5.10
C VAL A 245 -19.05 27.04 -4.00
N ALA A 246 -17.89 27.64 -4.35
CA ALA A 246 -17.07 28.37 -3.38
C ALA A 246 -17.90 29.47 -2.69
N PRO A 247 -17.78 29.62 -1.36
CA PRO A 247 -18.49 30.69 -0.66
C PRO A 247 -18.02 32.06 -1.13
N ASP A 248 -18.94 33.02 -1.25
CA ASP A 248 -18.59 34.42 -1.52
C ASP A 248 -17.75 34.94 -0.35
N ARG A 249 -16.48 35.28 -0.61
CA ARG A 249 -15.58 35.89 0.36
C ARG A 249 -15.84 37.39 0.38
N ASP A 250 -16.43 37.90 1.46
CA ASP A 250 -16.40 39.33 1.76
C ASP A 250 -14.95 39.75 2.05
N GLU A 251 -14.33 40.56 1.19
CA GLU A 251 -12.96 41.07 1.36
C GLU A 251 -12.76 41.85 2.66
N ASP A 252 -13.81 42.38 3.27
CA ASP A 252 -13.72 43.25 4.47
C ASP A 252 -13.91 42.54 5.83
N SER A 253 -14.50 41.34 5.91
CA SER A 253 -14.82 40.74 7.20
C SER A 253 -14.09 39.43 7.52
N GLY A 254 -13.47 38.78 6.54
CA GLY A 254 -12.83 37.48 6.72
C GLY A 254 -13.76 36.33 7.15
N LEU A 255 -15.08 36.59 7.21
CA LEU A 255 -16.09 35.61 7.59
C LEU A 255 -16.72 34.99 6.33
N GLU A 256 -16.70 33.66 6.28
CA GLU A 256 -17.37 32.90 5.24
C GLU A 256 -18.90 33.11 5.34
N LYS A 257 -19.48 33.80 4.37
CA LYS A 257 -20.92 33.68 4.16
C LYS A 257 -21.17 32.39 3.39
N ARG A 258 -21.73 31.39 4.04
CA ARG A 258 -22.33 30.25 3.35
C ARG A 258 -23.42 30.76 2.42
N GLY A 259 -23.04 31.08 1.20
CA GLY A 259 -23.99 31.35 0.14
C GLY A 259 -24.67 30.04 -0.22
N THR A 260 -25.98 29.98 -0.03
CA THR A 260 -26.83 29.01 -0.72
C THR A 260 -26.93 29.44 -2.20
N ALA A 261 -25.84 29.27 -2.94
CA ALA A 261 -25.92 29.36 -4.40
C ALA A 261 -26.68 28.11 -4.84
N GLN A 262 -27.96 28.32 -5.19
CA GLN A 262 -28.75 27.27 -5.79
C GLN A 262 -28.05 26.82 -7.08
N ALA A 263 -27.75 25.52 -7.16
CA ALA A 263 -27.33 24.91 -8.41
C ALA A 263 -28.40 25.25 -9.49
N PRO A 264 -27.98 25.54 -10.72
CA PRO A 264 -28.92 25.83 -11.77
C PRO A 264 -29.88 24.65 -11.94
N GLN A 265 -31.17 24.88 -11.63
CA GLN A 265 -32.20 23.84 -11.76
C GLN A 265 -32.24 23.33 -13.20
N ARG A 266 -32.32 22.01 -13.36
CA ARG A 266 -32.54 21.34 -14.65
C ARG A 266 -33.79 21.91 -15.30
N SER A 267 -33.63 22.80 -16.24
CA SER A 267 -34.63 23.14 -17.26
C SER A 267 -34.38 22.17 -18.43
N GLY A 268 -35.25 21.26 -18.68
CA GLY A 268 -35.47 20.24 -19.72
C GLY A 268 -34.51 20.01 -20.89
N ALA A 269 -33.51 20.83 -21.12
CA ALA A 269 -32.38 20.62 -22.02
C ALA A 269 -31.11 20.57 -21.19
N LEU A 270 -30.21 19.63 -21.47
CA LEU A 270 -28.91 19.49 -20.83
C LEU A 270 -28.16 20.82 -20.94
N SER A 271 -28.07 21.57 -19.85
CA SER A 271 -27.48 22.89 -19.82
C SER A 271 -25.97 22.81 -20.08
N LYS A 272 -25.47 23.62 -21.01
CA LYS A 272 -24.02 23.81 -21.24
C LYS A 272 -23.42 24.89 -20.33
N VAL A 273 -24.17 25.35 -19.33
CA VAL A 273 -23.70 26.34 -18.37
C VAL A 273 -22.67 25.74 -17.46
N ARG A 274 -21.52 26.41 -17.32
CA ARG A 274 -20.45 26.06 -16.41
C ARG A 274 -20.40 27.04 -15.26
N LEU A 275 -19.95 26.57 -14.11
CA LEU A 275 -19.66 27.44 -12.98
C LEU A 275 -18.47 28.34 -13.34
N PRO A 276 -18.53 29.68 -13.14
CA PRO A 276 -17.44 30.59 -13.49
C PRO A 276 -16.19 30.36 -12.59
N ILE A 277 -14.99 30.75 -13.09
CA ILE A 277 -13.69 30.45 -12.51
C ILE A 277 -13.57 30.89 -11.04
N GLU A 278 -14.05 32.08 -10.71
CA GLU A 278 -13.95 32.64 -9.35
C GLU A 278 -14.78 31.89 -8.31
N LYS A 279 -15.73 31.08 -8.73
CA LYS A 279 -16.57 30.23 -7.88
C LYS A 279 -16.11 28.77 -7.80
N ARG A 280 -14.97 28.45 -8.42
CA ARG A 280 -14.41 27.09 -8.47
C ARG A 280 -13.26 26.94 -7.50
N GLU A 281 -13.22 25.81 -6.83
CA GLU A 281 -12.09 25.36 -6.03
C GLU A 281 -11.67 23.96 -6.44
N VAL A 282 -10.42 23.59 -6.21
CA VAL A 282 -9.90 22.24 -6.39
C VAL A 282 -9.24 21.78 -5.11
N THR A 283 -9.41 20.50 -4.78
CA THR A 283 -8.77 19.91 -3.62
C THR A 283 -7.29 19.73 -3.85
N ALA A 284 -6.92 19.31 -5.06
CA ALA A 284 -5.52 19.15 -5.44
C ALA A 284 -5.32 19.31 -6.95
N ILE A 285 -4.07 19.58 -7.34
CA ILE A 285 -3.62 19.67 -8.72
C ILE A 285 -2.49 18.63 -8.87
N LEU A 286 -2.68 17.67 -9.77
CA LEU A 286 -1.69 16.66 -10.09
C LEU A 286 -0.75 17.21 -11.15
N LEU A 287 0.55 17.27 -10.86
CA LEU A 287 1.54 17.88 -11.74
C LEU A 287 2.58 16.84 -12.17
N LYS A 288 2.85 16.83 -13.45
CA LYS A 288 4.00 16.14 -14.03
C LYS A 288 4.88 17.15 -14.77
N PRO A 289 5.68 17.94 -14.05
CA PRO A 289 6.67 18.80 -14.68
C PRO A 289 7.79 17.97 -15.29
N ASN A 290 8.60 18.59 -16.13
CA ASN A 290 9.71 17.90 -16.78
C ASN A 290 10.91 17.73 -15.82
N GLY A 291 11.48 16.55 -15.73
CA GLY A 291 12.75 16.21 -15.09
C GLY A 291 13.03 16.94 -13.75
N PHE A 292 14.11 17.71 -13.70
CA PHE A 292 14.55 18.44 -12.49
C PHE A 292 13.63 19.61 -12.09
N ALA A 293 12.68 20.01 -12.94
CA ALA A 293 11.75 21.11 -12.66
C ALA A 293 10.86 20.81 -11.45
N ALA A 294 10.54 19.54 -11.18
CA ALA A 294 9.71 19.13 -10.06
C ALA A 294 10.26 19.62 -8.71
N MET A 295 11.56 19.39 -8.44
CA MET A 295 12.19 19.82 -7.19
C MET A 295 12.23 21.34 -7.03
N SER A 296 12.49 22.06 -8.12
CA SER A 296 12.47 23.53 -8.12
C SER A 296 11.06 24.06 -7.88
N MET A 297 10.06 23.48 -8.54
CA MET A 297 8.66 23.84 -8.40
C MET A 297 8.15 23.58 -6.97
N GLU A 298 8.42 22.42 -6.41
CA GLU A 298 8.10 22.08 -5.02
C GLU A 298 8.65 23.14 -4.05
N LYS A 299 9.92 23.50 -4.20
CA LYS A 299 10.57 24.51 -3.36
C LYS A 299 9.97 25.90 -3.53
N GLN A 300 9.59 26.30 -4.75
CA GLN A 300 8.98 27.61 -5.02
C GLN A 300 7.56 27.69 -4.45
N ILE A 301 6.73 26.67 -4.67
CA ILE A 301 5.33 26.62 -4.19
C ILE A 301 5.33 26.59 -2.66
N ASN A 302 6.21 25.80 -2.03
CA ASN A 302 6.26 25.68 -0.58
C ASN A 302 6.70 26.96 0.15
N LYS A 303 7.26 27.96 -0.56
CA LYS A 303 7.51 29.30 -0.02
C LYS A 303 6.26 30.16 0.02
N THR A 304 5.22 29.84 -0.74
CA THR A 304 3.97 30.58 -0.73
C THR A 304 3.18 30.31 0.55
N LYS A 305 2.26 31.20 0.92
CA LYS A 305 1.43 31.04 2.12
C LYS A 305 0.19 30.20 1.89
N PHE A 306 -0.26 30.06 0.65
CA PHE A 306 -1.57 29.51 0.32
C PHE A 306 -1.57 28.05 -0.07
N ALA A 307 -0.51 27.58 -0.73
CA ALA A 307 -0.43 26.22 -1.26
C ALA A 307 0.86 25.52 -0.81
N GLN A 308 0.82 24.21 -0.85
CA GLN A 308 1.98 23.33 -0.74
C GLN A 308 2.06 22.40 -1.93
N ALA A 309 3.27 22.09 -2.35
CA ALA A 309 3.60 21.05 -3.30
C ALA A 309 4.26 19.87 -2.57
N VAL A 310 3.89 18.67 -2.90
CA VAL A 310 4.33 17.47 -2.21
C VAL A 310 4.66 16.38 -3.23
N SER A 311 5.83 15.77 -3.10
CA SER A 311 6.17 14.56 -3.85
C SER A 311 5.55 13.34 -3.15
N PRO A 312 4.63 12.58 -3.80
CA PRO A 312 4.04 11.37 -3.22
C PRO A 312 5.09 10.36 -2.80
N ILE A 313 6.04 10.07 -3.70
CA ILE A 313 7.14 9.14 -3.45
C ILE A 313 7.96 9.57 -2.23
N GLY A 314 8.36 10.85 -2.16
CA GLY A 314 9.16 11.37 -1.06
C GLY A 314 8.46 11.27 0.31
N GLN A 315 7.14 11.50 0.36
CA GLN A 315 6.38 11.37 1.59
C GLN A 315 6.23 9.90 2.03
N ILE A 316 6.00 9.00 1.09
CA ILE A 316 5.88 7.57 1.39
C ILE A 316 7.24 6.98 1.79
N GLU A 317 8.34 7.35 1.15
CA GLU A 317 9.69 6.96 1.59
C GLU A 317 10.00 7.47 2.99
N GLY A 318 9.60 8.71 3.31
CA GLY A 318 9.71 9.27 4.65
C GLY A 318 8.92 8.44 5.68
N LEU A 319 7.67 8.09 5.38
CA LEU A 319 6.84 7.24 6.23
C LEU A 319 7.44 5.84 6.42
N LEU A 320 7.91 5.21 5.35
CA LEU A 320 8.58 3.91 5.40
C LEU A 320 9.85 3.97 6.25
N GLY A 321 10.66 5.01 6.08
CA GLY A 321 11.93 5.19 6.80
C GLY A 321 11.75 5.43 8.29
N VAL A 322 10.76 6.25 8.68
CA VAL A 322 10.55 6.67 10.07
C VAL A 322 9.71 5.67 10.87
N PHE A 323 8.74 4.99 10.25
CA PHE A 323 7.80 4.12 10.96
C PHE A 323 7.92 2.65 10.58
N VAL A 324 7.80 2.33 9.29
CA VAL A 324 7.65 0.93 8.85
C VAL A 324 8.95 0.15 9.03
N ARG A 325 10.09 0.71 8.57
CA ARG A 325 11.39 0.04 8.69
C ARG A 325 11.84 -0.16 10.15
N PRO A 326 11.77 0.85 11.05
CA PRO A 326 12.09 0.64 12.46
C PRO A 326 11.16 -0.36 13.15
N LEU A 327 9.85 -0.31 12.87
CA LEU A 327 8.89 -1.29 13.41
C LEU A 327 9.22 -2.70 12.96
N ARG A 328 9.55 -2.90 11.67
CA ARG A 328 10.01 -4.20 11.15
C ARG A 328 11.22 -4.72 11.92
N TRP A 329 12.24 -3.87 12.16
CA TRP A 329 13.43 -4.26 12.91
C TRP A 329 13.12 -4.63 14.37
N ALA A 330 12.24 -3.89 15.02
CA ALA A 330 11.79 -4.18 16.37
C ALA A 330 11.05 -5.54 16.44
N LEU A 331 10.16 -5.81 15.49
CA LEU A 331 9.45 -7.09 15.38
C LEU A 331 10.40 -8.24 15.06
N LEU A 332 11.39 -8.04 14.18
CA LEU A 332 12.42 -9.04 13.88
C LEU A 332 13.30 -9.33 15.09
N ALA A 333 13.66 -8.31 15.87
CA ALA A 333 14.39 -8.52 17.11
C ALA A 333 13.59 -9.38 18.11
N LEU A 334 12.30 -9.07 18.28
CA LEU A 334 11.40 -9.84 19.14
C LEU A 334 11.25 -11.29 18.66
N THR A 335 11.00 -11.50 17.38
CA THR A 335 10.85 -12.84 16.80
C THR A 335 12.17 -13.62 16.84
N SER A 336 13.31 -12.96 16.66
CA SER A 336 14.63 -13.56 16.81
C SER A 336 14.87 -14.07 18.25
N LEU A 337 14.37 -13.33 19.25
CA LEU A 337 14.41 -13.80 20.64
C LEU A 337 13.59 -15.11 20.83
N VAL A 338 12.42 -15.21 20.21
CA VAL A 338 11.60 -16.44 20.22
C VAL A 338 12.36 -17.60 19.58
N VAL A 339 13.03 -17.37 18.45
CA VAL A 339 13.86 -18.38 17.79
C VAL A 339 15.03 -18.79 18.66
N LEU A 340 15.68 -17.85 19.35
CA LEU A 340 16.76 -18.14 20.29
C LEU A 340 16.28 -19.01 21.47
N VAL A 341 15.12 -18.67 22.05
CA VAL A 341 14.52 -19.51 23.12
C VAL A 341 14.21 -20.91 22.59
N SER A 342 13.77 -21.05 21.35
CA SER A 342 13.55 -22.35 20.71
C SER A 342 14.85 -23.11 20.52
N ALA A 343 15.96 -22.45 20.16
CA ALA A 343 17.29 -23.10 20.10
C ALA A 343 17.78 -23.59 21.48
N ILE A 344 17.54 -22.80 22.53
CA ILE A 344 17.83 -23.24 23.92
C ILE A 344 16.95 -24.45 24.29
N SER A 345 15.69 -24.46 23.87
CA SER A 345 14.79 -25.62 24.10
C SER A 345 15.29 -26.87 23.39
N ILE A 346 15.86 -26.76 22.17
CA ILE A 346 16.53 -27.86 21.48
C ILE A 346 17.72 -28.36 22.32
N LEU A 347 18.57 -27.44 22.77
CA LEU A 347 19.74 -27.76 23.58
C LEU A 347 19.36 -28.55 24.85
N VAL A 348 18.39 -28.04 25.62
CA VAL A 348 17.89 -28.66 26.85
C VAL A 348 17.28 -30.04 26.58
N SER A 349 16.46 -30.15 25.53
CA SER A 349 15.83 -31.40 25.11
C SER A 349 16.87 -32.49 24.78
N ILE A 350 17.91 -32.13 24.02
CA ILE A 350 18.97 -33.06 23.64
C ILE A 350 19.87 -33.40 24.83
N TYR A 351 20.19 -32.40 25.66
CA TYR A 351 21.00 -32.64 26.89
C TYR A 351 20.32 -33.64 27.85
N ASN A 352 19.01 -33.47 28.09
CA ASN A 352 18.23 -34.40 28.89
C ASN A 352 18.18 -35.79 28.23
N SER A 353 17.96 -35.85 26.91
CA SER A 353 17.99 -37.09 26.13
C SER A 353 19.29 -37.85 26.29
N MET A 354 20.42 -37.13 26.23
CA MET A 354 21.73 -37.72 26.37
C MET A 354 21.93 -38.32 27.78
N ASN A 355 21.43 -37.62 28.82
CA ASN A 355 21.53 -38.14 30.20
C ASN A 355 20.75 -39.44 30.37
N ASP A 356 19.56 -39.55 29.78
CA ASP A 356 18.73 -40.76 29.82
C ASP A 356 19.39 -41.94 29.10
N ARG A 357 20.25 -41.69 28.11
CA ARG A 357 20.90 -42.70 27.24
C ARG A 357 22.38 -42.91 27.53
N LYS A 358 22.89 -42.51 28.68
CA LYS A 358 24.32 -42.69 29.02
C LYS A 358 24.76 -44.12 28.89
N LYS A 359 23.90 -45.11 29.31
CA LYS A 359 24.17 -46.54 29.18
C LYS A 359 24.23 -46.98 27.72
N ASP A 360 23.29 -46.56 26.90
CA ASP A 360 23.26 -46.91 25.45
C ASP A 360 24.49 -46.37 24.73
N ILE A 361 24.92 -45.16 25.06
CA ILE A 361 26.14 -44.54 24.54
C ILE A 361 27.38 -45.35 24.98
N ALA A 362 27.43 -45.76 26.24
CA ALA A 362 28.53 -46.59 26.76
C ALA A 362 28.61 -47.95 26.03
N VAL A 363 27.46 -48.63 25.83
CA VAL A 363 27.37 -49.86 25.04
C VAL A 363 27.81 -49.67 23.59
N MET A 364 27.33 -48.62 22.90
CA MET A 364 27.78 -48.34 21.54
C MET A 364 29.28 -48.13 21.44
N ARG A 365 29.87 -47.45 22.40
CA ARG A 365 31.34 -47.26 22.47
C ARG A 365 32.08 -48.52 22.76
N ALA A 366 31.56 -49.38 23.65
CA ALA A 366 32.13 -50.69 23.93
C ALA A 366 32.11 -51.62 22.70
N LEU A 367 31.11 -51.44 21.82
CA LEU A 367 31.00 -52.16 20.55
C LEU A 367 31.83 -51.51 19.41
N GLY A 368 32.64 -50.48 19.69
CA GLY A 368 33.60 -49.92 18.75
C GLY A 368 33.18 -48.61 18.09
N ALA A 369 32.08 -47.96 18.49
CA ALA A 369 31.70 -46.63 17.99
C ALA A 369 32.74 -45.60 18.45
N SER A 370 33.29 -44.81 17.52
CA SER A 370 34.19 -43.70 17.85
C SER A 370 33.45 -42.54 18.53
N ARG A 371 34.20 -41.67 19.19
CA ARG A 371 33.64 -40.46 19.83
C ARG A 371 33.00 -39.55 18.78
N ASP A 372 33.61 -39.47 17.59
CA ASP A 372 33.13 -38.64 16.51
C ASP A 372 31.79 -39.13 15.96
N HIS A 373 31.56 -40.46 15.89
CA HIS A 373 30.26 -41.01 15.51
C HIS A 373 29.12 -40.57 16.44
N ILE A 374 29.38 -40.60 17.75
CA ILE A 374 28.38 -40.20 18.76
C ILE A 374 28.11 -38.71 18.68
N THR A 375 29.17 -37.91 18.56
CA THR A 375 29.07 -36.46 18.37
C THR A 375 28.26 -36.12 17.11
N ALA A 376 28.53 -36.80 15.99
CA ALA A 376 27.81 -36.62 14.74
C ALA A 376 26.32 -36.99 14.84
N ILE A 377 25.96 -38.07 15.58
CA ILE A 377 24.57 -38.45 15.83
C ILE A 377 23.82 -37.33 16.58
N ILE A 378 24.41 -36.76 17.63
CA ILE A 378 23.82 -35.72 18.45
C ILE A 378 23.64 -34.41 17.62
N LEU A 379 24.66 -34.05 16.86
CA LEU A 379 24.56 -32.90 15.95
C LEU A 379 23.50 -33.10 14.86
N LEU A 380 23.37 -34.33 14.34
CA LEU A 380 22.30 -34.62 13.36
C LEU A 380 20.92 -34.57 13.99
N GLU A 381 20.75 -35.02 15.24
CA GLU A 381 19.47 -34.92 15.97
C GLU A 381 19.04 -33.47 16.13
N SER A 382 19.93 -32.57 16.57
CA SER A 382 19.62 -31.14 16.72
C SER A 382 19.32 -30.44 15.38
N LEU A 383 20.12 -30.77 14.37
CA LEU A 383 19.92 -30.20 13.02
C LEU A 383 18.60 -30.64 12.40
N LEU A 384 18.25 -31.92 12.56
CA LEU A 384 16.97 -32.46 12.07
C LEU A 384 15.75 -31.77 12.71
N ILE A 385 15.82 -31.54 14.04
CA ILE A 385 14.75 -30.81 14.76
C ILE A 385 14.66 -29.40 14.24
N ALA A 386 15.79 -28.69 14.10
CA ALA A 386 15.82 -27.30 13.65
C ALA A 386 15.32 -27.18 12.23
N ILE A 387 15.75 -28.05 11.30
CA ILE A 387 15.30 -28.02 9.90
C ILE A 387 13.83 -28.41 9.79
N ALA A 388 13.39 -29.47 10.46
CA ALA A 388 11.99 -29.90 10.41
C ALA A 388 11.05 -28.84 10.98
N GLY A 389 11.38 -28.26 12.15
CA GLY A 389 10.63 -27.14 12.73
C GLY A 389 10.67 -25.91 11.83
N GLY A 390 11.84 -25.57 11.31
CA GLY A 390 12.01 -24.44 10.42
C GLY A 390 11.22 -24.54 9.12
N LEU A 391 11.21 -25.70 8.46
CA LEU A 391 10.42 -25.95 7.25
C LEU A 391 8.91 -25.84 7.51
N VAL A 392 8.45 -26.45 8.60
CA VAL A 392 7.04 -26.34 9.02
C VAL A 392 6.70 -24.89 9.31
N GLY A 393 7.55 -24.17 10.04
CA GLY A 393 7.37 -22.77 10.35
C GLY A 393 7.35 -21.89 9.10
N TRP A 394 8.23 -22.13 8.15
CA TRP A 394 8.26 -21.42 6.86
C TRP A 394 6.95 -21.63 6.08
N LEU A 395 6.46 -22.87 5.96
CA LEU A 395 5.20 -23.19 5.31
C LEU A 395 4.00 -22.52 6.00
N VAL A 396 3.94 -22.60 7.33
CA VAL A 396 2.87 -21.96 8.11
C VAL A 396 2.92 -20.45 7.97
N GLY A 397 4.10 -19.83 8.05
CA GLY A 397 4.28 -18.39 7.88
C GLY A 397 3.77 -17.90 6.52
N HIS A 398 4.12 -18.60 5.45
CA HIS A 398 3.61 -18.29 4.10
C HIS A 398 2.12 -18.59 3.92
N ALA A 399 1.56 -19.57 4.61
CA ALA A 399 0.13 -19.85 4.53
C ALA A 399 -0.72 -18.79 5.24
N LEU A 400 -0.24 -18.22 6.34
CA LEU A 400 -0.95 -17.20 7.11
C LEU A 400 -1.15 -15.89 6.32
N GLY A 401 -0.21 -15.50 5.47
CA GLY A 401 -0.32 -14.32 4.61
C GLY A 401 -1.58 -14.35 3.73
N PRO A 402 -1.72 -15.31 2.80
CA PRO A 402 -2.90 -15.45 1.96
C PRO A 402 -4.21 -15.66 2.72
N LEU A 403 -4.19 -16.33 3.87
CA LEU A 403 -5.37 -16.49 4.72
C LEU A 403 -5.87 -15.12 5.25
N SER A 404 -4.99 -14.16 5.44
CA SER A 404 -5.38 -12.80 5.85
C SER A 404 -6.06 -12.00 4.73
N ASN A 405 -5.98 -12.42 3.46
CA ASN A 405 -6.58 -11.71 2.32
C ASN A 405 -8.09 -11.49 2.47
N ALA A 406 -8.78 -12.39 3.18
CA ALA A 406 -10.22 -12.23 3.43
C ALA A 406 -10.56 -10.92 4.17
N TRP A 407 -9.63 -10.41 4.97
CA TRP A 407 -9.80 -9.16 5.74
C TRP A 407 -8.98 -8.00 5.17
N THR A 408 -7.78 -8.27 4.65
CA THR A 408 -6.87 -7.21 4.19
C THR A 408 -7.20 -6.72 2.79
N MET A 409 -7.61 -7.61 1.89
CA MET A 409 -7.91 -7.25 0.50
C MET A 409 -9.06 -6.23 0.36
N PRO A 410 -10.21 -6.36 1.08
CA PRO A 410 -11.29 -5.37 1.00
C PRO A 410 -10.87 -3.98 1.48
N THR A 411 -9.99 -3.91 2.49
CA THR A 411 -9.56 -2.64 3.12
C THR A 411 -8.37 -1.99 2.43
N THR A 412 -7.42 -2.78 1.95
CA THR A 412 -6.14 -2.27 1.40
C THR A 412 -6.01 -2.43 -0.12
N GLY A 413 -6.82 -3.27 -0.74
CA GLY A 413 -6.69 -3.66 -2.15
C GLY A 413 -5.48 -4.53 -2.47
N VAL A 414 -4.69 -4.92 -1.47
CA VAL A 414 -3.43 -5.66 -1.64
C VAL A 414 -3.66 -7.15 -1.45
N LYS A 415 -3.30 -7.93 -2.46
CA LYS A 415 -3.36 -9.39 -2.43
C LYS A 415 -2.00 -9.97 -2.06
N ILE A 416 -1.97 -10.86 -1.07
CA ILE A 416 -0.79 -11.62 -0.68
C ILE A 416 -0.90 -12.99 -1.36
N ASP A 417 0.07 -13.31 -2.22
CA ASP A 417 0.09 -14.59 -2.95
C ASP A 417 0.76 -15.69 -2.12
N TRP A 418 0.34 -16.93 -2.37
CA TRP A 418 0.92 -18.14 -1.76
C TRP A 418 2.40 -18.29 -2.16
N LEU A 419 3.26 -18.57 -1.18
CA LEU A 419 4.70 -18.81 -1.39
C LEU A 419 5.46 -17.67 -2.07
N ALA A 420 4.89 -16.47 -2.13
CA ALA A 420 5.58 -15.31 -2.67
C ALA A 420 6.69 -14.86 -1.70
N VAL A 421 7.95 -15.04 -2.08
CA VAL A 421 9.10 -14.49 -1.36
C VAL A 421 9.08 -12.97 -1.52
N GLN A 422 8.63 -12.27 -0.49
CA GLN A 422 8.50 -10.81 -0.51
C GLN A 422 9.80 -10.09 -0.15
N SER A 423 10.72 -10.78 0.54
CA SER A 423 11.97 -10.19 1.00
C SER A 423 13.16 -11.13 0.76
N SER A 424 14.27 -10.60 0.26
CA SER A 424 15.53 -11.32 0.12
C SER A 424 16.10 -11.85 1.46
N TRP A 425 15.66 -11.29 2.57
CA TRP A 425 16.03 -11.73 3.91
C TRP A 425 15.56 -13.15 4.23
N GLU A 426 14.53 -13.66 3.57
CA GLU A 426 14.06 -15.03 3.73
C GLU A 426 15.10 -16.07 3.34
N LEU A 427 16.01 -15.75 2.41
CA LEU A 427 17.10 -16.64 2.00
C LEU A 427 18.05 -16.96 3.16
N TRP A 428 18.12 -16.10 4.17
CA TRP A 428 18.97 -16.29 5.35
C TRP A 428 18.35 -17.20 6.42
N ILE A 429 17.07 -17.57 6.29
CA ILE A 429 16.40 -18.47 7.23
C ILE A 429 17.08 -19.84 7.25
N VAL A 430 17.35 -20.43 6.10
CA VAL A 430 17.98 -21.77 6.02
C VAL A 430 19.39 -21.78 6.62
N PRO A 431 20.32 -20.89 6.22
CA PRO A 431 21.63 -20.78 6.89
C PRO A 431 21.52 -20.53 8.39
N GLY A 432 20.59 -19.69 8.81
CA GLY A 432 20.33 -19.41 10.24
C GLY A 432 19.89 -20.63 11.01
N LEU A 433 18.98 -21.45 10.45
CA LEU A 433 18.53 -22.69 11.06
C LEU A 433 19.67 -23.75 11.21
N VAL A 434 20.49 -23.86 10.18
CA VAL A 434 21.65 -24.74 10.19
C VAL A 434 22.64 -24.32 11.30
N LEU A 435 22.91 -23.02 11.39
CA LEU A 435 23.80 -22.48 12.43
C LEU A 435 23.21 -22.69 13.82
N LEU A 436 21.95 -22.33 14.05
CA LEU A 436 21.30 -22.52 15.36
C LEU A 436 21.18 -23.98 15.77
N GLY A 437 20.79 -24.87 14.84
CA GLY A 437 20.72 -26.31 15.10
C GLY A 437 22.08 -26.88 15.46
N THR A 438 23.14 -26.46 14.77
CA THR A 438 24.53 -26.89 15.08
C THR A 438 24.99 -26.36 16.42
N LEU A 439 24.77 -25.10 16.75
CA LEU A 439 25.13 -24.49 18.03
C LEU A 439 24.36 -25.13 19.18
N ALA A 440 23.05 -25.35 19.03
CA ALA A 440 22.22 -26.02 20.04
C ALA A 440 22.68 -27.47 20.32
N GLY A 441 23.15 -28.18 19.29
CA GLY A 441 23.69 -29.53 19.43
C GLY A 441 25.13 -29.59 19.91
N ALA A 442 25.91 -28.53 19.75
CA ALA A 442 27.36 -28.54 20.03
C ALA A 442 27.68 -28.77 21.51
N ILE A 443 26.95 -28.15 22.42
CA ILE A 443 27.17 -28.30 23.86
C ILE A 443 26.88 -29.74 24.31
N PRO A 444 25.70 -30.37 24.04
CA PRO A 444 25.44 -31.76 24.36
C PRO A 444 26.45 -32.73 23.70
N ALA A 445 26.79 -32.47 22.43
CA ALA A 445 27.75 -33.29 21.71
C ALA A 445 29.16 -33.28 22.38
N MET A 446 29.61 -32.12 22.84
CA MET A 446 30.87 -31.96 23.55
C MET A 446 30.84 -32.68 24.91
N VAL A 447 29.73 -32.64 25.63
CA VAL A 447 29.57 -33.41 26.91
C VAL A 447 29.61 -34.89 26.64
N ALA A 448 28.93 -35.38 25.59
CA ALA A 448 28.98 -36.80 25.18
C ALA A 448 30.39 -37.24 24.79
N TYR A 449 31.14 -36.42 24.05
CA TYR A 449 32.51 -36.68 23.65
C TYR A 449 33.43 -36.94 24.89
N ARG A 450 33.22 -36.18 25.97
CA ARG A 450 34.04 -36.27 27.22
C ARG A 450 33.55 -37.32 28.19
N THR A 451 32.40 -37.95 28.00
CA THR A 451 31.83 -38.91 28.95
C THR A 451 32.65 -40.19 28.99
N PRO A 452 33.19 -40.63 30.18
CA PRO A 452 33.99 -41.86 30.31
C PRO A 452 33.07 -43.08 30.24
N VAL A 453 33.48 -44.10 29.46
CA VAL A 453 32.74 -45.36 29.28
C VAL A 453 32.70 -46.17 30.57
N ALA A 454 33.83 -46.25 31.29
CA ALA A 454 34.01 -47.12 32.48
C ALA A 454 33.13 -46.80 33.70
N LYS A 455 32.53 -45.57 33.73
CA LYS A 455 31.62 -45.17 34.85
C LYS A 455 30.14 -45.44 34.56
N ASN A 456 29.78 -45.80 33.32
CA ASN A 456 28.38 -45.90 32.87
C ASN A 456 28.01 -47.27 32.30
N LEU A 457 28.92 -48.23 32.32
CA LEU A 457 28.68 -49.67 32.14
C LEU A 457 28.32 -50.27 33.47
#